data_9b17a2d77fceaa54c902200d4c41f30a
#
_entry.id   9b17a2d77fceaa54c902200d4c41f30a
#
_cell.length_a   1.000
_cell.length_b   1.000
_cell.length_c   1.000
_cell.angle_alpha   90.00
_cell.angle_beta   90.00
_cell.angle_gamma   90.00
#
_symmetry.space_group_name_H-M   'P 1'
#
loop_
_entity.id
_entity.type
_entity.pdbx_description
1 polymer ?
#
loop_
_entity_poly.entity_id
_entity_poly.type
_entity_poly.pdbx_seq_one_letter_code
_entity_poly.pdbx_strand_id
1 'polypeptide(L)'
;SIFNRTQQIIDELNKTSPYTSAGQEKTLKLAAELNDLMHNYINPLTKLVEANKEVVRLGSDINFSTGSSILSKEGKKKITQLVTNIASEIEKWKTYLNHHNENIFSNSEYKTIIMVNGYADMQGSMDSETRKKKNFELSEKRAKAVADELNIQLSELAKKYQLKFDIQSKGRGEELPYENVATSKKGESAARRISSISLVVGPKILLFND
;
A
#
# COMPACT_ATOMS: atom_id res chain seq x y z
N SER A 1 -4.32 3.27 23.16
CA SER A 1 -4.59 2.40 21.99
C SER A 1 -4.22 0.96 22.31
N ILE A 2 -4.72 -0.01 21.55
CA ILE A 2 -4.39 -1.44 21.67
C ILE A 2 -2.88 -1.66 21.59
N PHE A 3 -2.22 -1.03 20.65
CA PHE A 3 -0.78 -1.18 20.46
C PHE A 3 0.01 -0.63 21.65
N ASN A 4 -0.41 0.51 22.22
CA ASN A 4 0.20 1.01 23.45
C ASN A 4 -0.04 0.08 24.64
N ARG A 5 -1.24 -0.49 24.74
CA ARG A 5 -1.52 -1.47 25.80
C ARG A 5 -0.71 -2.75 25.60
N THR A 6 -0.59 -3.24 24.38
CA THR A 6 0.26 -4.40 24.04
C THR A 6 1.70 -4.17 24.45
N GLN A 7 2.26 -2.99 24.10
CA GLN A 7 3.63 -2.65 24.49
C GLN A 7 3.78 -2.57 26.01
N GLN A 8 2.83 -1.95 26.71
CA GLN A 8 2.83 -1.91 28.20
C GLN A 8 2.83 -3.32 28.80
N ILE A 9 2.01 -4.24 28.28
CA ILE A 9 1.96 -5.62 28.77
C ILE A 9 3.32 -6.31 28.58
N ILE A 10 3.93 -6.14 27.40
CA ILE A 10 5.25 -6.69 27.11
C ILE A 10 6.30 -6.14 28.09
N ASP A 11 6.30 -4.84 28.31
CA ASP A 11 7.22 -4.18 29.23
C ASP A 11 7.01 -4.64 30.68
N GLU A 12 5.76 -4.83 31.10
CA GLU A 12 5.43 -5.37 32.43
C GLU A 12 5.83 -6.84 32.58
N LEU A 13 5.60 -7.66 31.58
CA LEU A 13 6.04 -9.06 31.57
C LEU A 13 7.56 -9.17 31.73
N ASN A 14 8.31 -8.33 31.01
CA ASN A 14 9.77 -8.31 31.09
C ASN A 14 10.31 -7.89 32.45
N LYS A 15 9.53 -7.14 33.24
CA LYS A 15 9.88 -6.66 34.59
C LYS A 15 9.36 -7.58 35.69
N THR A 16 8.43 -8.48 35.39
CA THR A 16 7.80 -9.33 36.40
C THR A 16 8.63 -10.58 36.67
N SER A 17 8.95 -10.84 37.92
CA SER A 17 9.67 -12.06 38.31
C SER A 17 8.73 -13.28 38.28
N PRO A 18 9.02 -14.33 37.51
CA PRO A 18 8.22 -15.55 37.49
C PRO A 18 8.46 -16.47 38.70
N TYR A 19 9.38 -16.11 39.60
CA TYR A 19 9.81 -16.96 40.72
C TYR A 19 9.02 -16.73 42.01
N THR A 20 8.13 -15.76 42.06
CA THR A 20 7.25 -15.51 43.19
C THR A 20 5.81 -15.89 42.87
N SER A 21 5.01 -16.29 43.84
CA SER A 21 3.58 -16.61 43.64
C SER A 21 2.81 -15.39 43.05
N ALA A 22 3.07 -14.19 43.58
CA ALA A 22 2.47 -12.96 43.06
C ALA A 22 2.94 -12.66 41.62
N GLY A 23 4.21 -12.88 41.33
CA GLY A 23 4.78 -12.72 39.99
C GLY A 23 4.20 -13.70 38.98
N GLN A 24 4.00 -14.95 39.37
CA GLN A 24 3.36 -15.98 38.53
C GLN A 24 1.91 -15.61 38.20
N GLU A 25 1.13 -15.20 39.21
CA GLU A 25 -0.27 -14.76 38.99
C GLU A 25 -0.34 -13.56 38.07
N LYS A 26 0.52 -12.56 38.26
CA LYS A 26 0.61 -11.38 37.40
C LYS A 26 0.99 -11.76 35.98
N THR A 27 1.97 -12.63 35.79
CA THR A 27 2.42 -13.14 34.50
C THR A 27 1.28 -13.82 33.74
N LEU A 28 0.52 -14.68 34.41
CA LEU A 28 -0.63 -15.38 33.83
C LEU A 28 -1.71 -14.41 33.40
N LYS A 29 -2.04 -13.40 34.20
CA LYS A 29 -3.02 -12.37 33.84
C LYS A 29 -2.58 -11.54 32.63
N LEU A 30 -1.33 -11.08 32.62
CA LEU A 30 -0.79 -10.31 31.52
C LEU A 30 -0.68 -11.14 30.23
N ALA A 31 -0.28 -12.41 30.34
CA ALA A 31 -0.23 -13.32 29.19
C ALA A 31 -1.61 -13.59 28.59
N ALA A 32 -2.63 -13.76 29.45
CA ALA A 32 -4.02 -13.93 29.00
C ALA A 32 -4.54 -12.68 28.29
N GLU A 33 -4.29 -11.49 28.83
CA GLU A 33 -4.64 -10.22 28.20
C GLU A 33 -3.92 -10.04 26.86
N LEU A 34 -2.62 -10.33 26.81
CA LEU A 34 -1.83 -10.25 25.58
C LEU A 34 -2.37 -11.19 24.49
N ASN A 35 -2.68 -12.44 24.89
CA ASN A 35 -3.24 -13.43 23.97
C ASN A 35 -4.60 -12.97 23.41
N ASP A 36 -5.46 -12.38 24.22
CA ASP A 36 -6.74 -11.83 23.80
C ASP A 36 -6.54 -10.67 22.79
N LEU A 37 -5.66 -9.73 23.11
CA LEU A 37 -5.32 -8.62 22.20
C LEU A 37 -4.75 -9.13 20.87
N MET A 38 -3.84 -10.10 20.90
CA MET A 38 -3.26 -10.68 19.70
C MET A 38 -4.31 -11.38 18.83
N HIS A 39 -5.14 -12.21 19.45
CA HIS A 39 -6.12 -13.02 18.73
C HIS A 39 -7.26 -12.19 18.15
N ASN A 40 -7.83 -11.29 18.94
CA ASN A 40 -9.05 -10.58 18.59
C ASN A 40 -8.79 -9.30 17.80
N TYR A 41 -7.60 -8.72 17.89
CA TYR A 41 -7.30 -7.41 17.30
C TYR A 41 -6.07 -7.43 16.39
N ILE A 42 -4.92 -7.81 16.89
CA ILE A 42 -3.66 -7.65 16.15
C ILE A 42 -3.60 -8.57 14.93
N ASN A 43 -3.90 -9.86 15.09
CA ASN A 43 -3.86 -10.81 13.98
C ASN A 43 -4.87 -10.48 12.87
N PRO A 44 -6.14 -10.14 13.16
CA PRO A 44 -7.08 -9.69 12.13
C PRO A 44 -6.62 -8.41 11.43
N LEU A 45 -6.08 -7.43 12.16
CA LEU A 45 -5.56 -6.19 11.59
C LEU A 45 -4.35 -6.45 10.68
N THR A 46 -3.42 -7.32 11.10
CA THR A 46 -2.26 -7.72 10.29
C THR A 46 -2.70 -8.38 8.99
N LYS A 47 -3.64 -9.32 9.05
CA LYS A 47 -4.21 -9.97 7.85
C LYS A 47 -4.86 -8.95 6.90
N LEU A 48 -5.56 -7.97 7.43
CA LEU A 48 -6.18 -6.93 6.62
C LEU A 48 -5.13 -6.05 5.94
N VAL A 49 -4.05 -5.67 6.65
CA VAL A 49 -2.92 -4.94 6.07
C VAL A 49 -2.23 -5.75 4.97
N GLU A 50 -1.99 -7.04 5.19
CA GLU A 50 -1.39 -7.93 4.19
C GLU A 50 -2.27 -8.08 2.94
N ALA A 51 -3.57 -8.21 3.12
CA ALA A 51 -4.53 -8.29 2.01
C ALA A 51 -4.54 -7.01 1.14
N ASN A 52 -4.16 -5.87 1.71
CA ASN A 52 -4.11 -4.58 1.01
C ASN A 52 -2.80 -4.33 0.26
N LYS A 53 -1.82 -5.23 0.30
CA LYS A 53 -0.57 -5.13 -0.48
C LYS A 53 -0.73 -5.56 -1.94
N GLU A 54 -1.92 -5.42 -2.50
CA GLU A 54 -2.13 -5.75 -3.91
C GLU A 54 -1.36 -4.81 -4.84
N VAL A 55 -0.82 -5.40 -5.90
CA VAL A 55 -0.22 -4.67 -7.01
C VAL A 55 -1.22 -4.62 -8.16
N VAL A 56 -1.73 -3.45 -8.47
CA VAL A 56 -2.52 -3.21 -9.68
C VAL A 56 -1.56 -2.79 -10.80
N ARG A 57 -1.66 -3.46 -11.94
CA ARG A 57 -0.82 -3.19 -13.12
C ARG A 57 -1.65 -2.57 -14.24
N LEU A 58 -1.28 -1.37 -14.65
CA LEU A 58 -1.89 -0.67 -15.77
C LEU A 58 -0.96 -0.79 -16.98
N GLY A 59 -1.33 -1.62 -17.96
CA GLY A 59 -0.60 -1.72 -19.23
C GLY A 59 -0.63 -0.38 -19.98
N SER A 60 0.54 0.12 -20.40
CA SER A 60 0.64 1.43 -21.02
C SER A 60 -0.10 1.54 -22.35
N ASP A 61 -0.13 0.45 -23.12
CA ASP A 61 -0.75 0.44 -24.45
C ASP A 61 -2.28 0.63 -24.42
N ILE A 62 -2.92 0.23 -23.31
CA ILE A 62 -4.38 0.36 -23.14
C ILE A 62 -4.73 1.61 -22.33
N ASN A 63 -3.93 1.92 -21.32
CA ASN A 63 -4.29 2.91 -20.30
C ASN A 63 -3.73 4.30 -20.56
N PHE A 64 -2.88 4.45 -21.58
CA PHE A 64 -2.37 5.75 -22.04
C PHE A 64 -2.60 5.91 -23.55
N SER A 65 -2.72 7.14 -24.00
CA SER A 65 -2.69 7.44 -25.44
C SER A 65 -1.34 7.06 -26.02
N THR A 66 -1.32 6.59 -27.27
CA THR A 66 -0.09 6.08 -27.94
C THR A 66 1.05 7.09 -27.85
N GLY A 67 2.21 6.64 -27.36
CA GLY A 67 3.41 7.47 -27.18
C GLY A 67 3.28 8.61 -26.18
N SER A 68 2.21 8.64 -25.40
CA SER A 68 1.86 9.73 -24.48
C SER A 68 1.88 9.28 -23.02
N SER A 69 1.86 10.25 -22.11
CA SER A 69 1.59 10.08 -20.69
C SER A 69 0.16 10.49 -20.29
N ILE A 70 -0.71 10.77 -21.26
CA ILE A 70 -2.11 11.12 -21.00
C ILE A 70 -2.91 9.83 -20.79
N LEU A 71 -3.60 9.73 -19.66
CA LEU A 71 -4.47 8.60 -19.34
C LEU A 71 -5.64 8.51 -20.32
N SER A 72 -5.88 7.29 -20.84
CA SER A 72 -7.06 6.97 -21.62
C SER A 72 -8.32 6.90 -20.75
N LYS A 73 -9.50 6.80 -21.39
CA LYS A 73 -10.76 6.56 -20.67
C LYS A 73 -10.72 5.24 -19.91
N GLU A 74 -10.12 4.21 -20.49
CA GLU A 74 -9.93 2.88 -19.89
C GLU A 74 -8.99 2.97 -18.68
N GLY A 75 -7.90 3.72 -18.78
CA GLY A 75 -6.98 3.98 -17.68
C GLY A 75 -7.67 4.65 -16.49
N LYS A 76 -8.46 5.70 -16.76
CA LYS A 76 -9.24 6.37 -15.72
C LYS A 76 -10.28 5.46 -15.08
N LYS A 77 -10.98 4.63 -15.87
CA LYS A 77 -11.95 3.66 -15.38
C LYS A 77 -11.32 2.63 -14.43
N LYS A 78 -10.12 2.13 -14.75
CA LYS A 78 -9.39 1.21 -13.86
C LYS A 78 -8.98 1.87 -12.55
N ILE A 79 -8.57 3.15 -12.61
CA ILE A 79 -8.28 3.92 -11.39
C ILE A 79 -9.54 4.09 -10.57
N THR A 80 -10.69 4.37 -11.19
CA THR A 80 -11.99 4.44 -10.48
C THR A 80 -12.34 3.12 -9.78
N GLN A 81 -12.10 1.98 -10.44
CA GLN A 81 -12.31 0.67 -9.80
C GLN A 81 -11.38 0.46 -8.59
N LEU A 82 -10.12 0.87 -8.71
CA LEU A 82 -9.17 0.81 -7.59
C LEU A 82 -9.64 1.69 -6.42
N VAL A 83 -10.08 2.91 -6.70
CA VAL A 83 -10.63 3.83 -5.68
C VAL A 83 -11.87 3.24 -4.99
N THR A 84 -12.73 2.56 -5.74
CA THR A 84 -13.89 1.83 -5.18
C THR A 84 -13.44 0.70 -4.24
N ASN A 85 -12.41 -0.05 -4.62
CA ASN A 85 -11.85 -1.10 -3.77
C ASN A 85 -11.23 -0.52 -2.48
N ILE A 86 -10.50 0.58 -2.59
CA ILE A 86 -9.95 1.31 -1.44
C ILE A 86 -11.08 1.73 -0.49
N ALA A 87 -12.16 2.29 -1.03
CA ALA A 87 -13.33 2.68 -0.22
C ALA A 87 -13.94 1.49 0.52
N SER A 88 -14.08 0.35 -0.16
CA SER A 88 -14.58 -0.89 0.46
C SER A 88 -13.70 -1.38 1.59
N GLU A 89 -12.39 -1.35 1.43
CA GLU A 89 -11.44 -1.74 2.47
C GLU A 89 -11.50 -0.79 3.67
N ILE A 90 -11.59 0.52 3.45
CA ILE A 90 -11.76 1.50 4.53
C ILE A 90 -13.05 1.23 5.32
N GLU A 91 -14.16 0.91 4.65
CA GLU A 91 -15.43 0.58 5.32
C GLU A 91 -15.31 -0.71 6.16
N LYS A 92 -14.61 -1.73 5.67
CA LYS A 92 -14.35 -2.96 6.45
C LYS A 92 -13.56 -2.63 7.72
N TRP A 93 -12.53 -1.80 7.64
CA TRP A 93 -11.75 -1.35 8.79
C TRP A 93 -12.62 -0.62 9.80
N LYS A 94 -13.46 0.32 9.33
CA LYS A 94 -14.37 1.07 10.20
C LYS A 94 -15.37 0.16 10.89
N THR A 95 -15.97 -0.76 10.17
CA THR A 95 -16.94 -1.73 10.72
C THR A 95 -16.27 -2.59 11.79
N TYR A 96 -15.08 -3.10 11.51
CA TYR A 96 -14.30 -3.88 12.46
C TYR A 96 -14.03 -3.10 13.75
N LEU A 97 -13.55 -1.87 13.62
CA LEU A 97 -13.22 -1.00 14.77
C LEU A 97 -14.47 -0.64 15.60
N ASN A 98 -15.58 -0.35 14.95
CA ASN A 98 -16.84 -0.03 15.62
C ASN A 98 -17.37 -1.21 16.43
N HIS A 99 -17.26 -2.45 15.91
CA HIS A 99 -17.67 -3.65 16.62
C HIS A 99 -16.90 -3.91 17.91
N HIS A 100 -15.69 -3.40 18.01
CA HIS A 100 -14.83 -3.59 19.16
C HIS A 100 -14.85 -2.40 20.16
N ASN A 101 -15.80 -1.45 19.99
CA ASN A 101 -15.93 -0.24 20.81
C ASN A 101 -14.61 0.54 20.99
N GLU A 102 -13.73 0.42 20.02
CA GLU A 102 -12.42 1.01 20.12
C GLU A 102 -12.29 2.19 19.16
N ASN A 103 -12.26 3.39 19.71
CA ASN A 103 -11.68 4.55 19.05
C ASN A 103 -10.15 4.42 18.98
N ILE A 104 -9.67 3.22 18.55
CA ILE A 104 -8.25 2.85 18.61
C ILE A 104 -7.42 3.70 17.68
N PHE A 105 -8.02 4.13 16.59
CA PHE A 105 -7.35 4.90 15.59
C PHE A 105 -7.98 6.26 15.53
N SER A 106 -7.35 7.22 16.23
CA SER A 106 -7.51 8.60 15.82
C SER A 106 -7.08 8.69 14.35
N ASN A 107 -7.65 9.62 13.60
CA ASN A 107 -7.34 9.81 12.18
C ASN A 107 -5.83 9.98 11.90
N SER A 108 -5.03 10.32 12.91
CA SER A 108 -3.58 10.42 12.84
C SER A 108 -2.84 9.08 12.85
N GLU A 109 -3.48 7.99 13.27
CA GLU A 109 -2.87 6.67 13.35
C GLU A 109 -3.10 5.81 12.09
N TYR A 110 -4.00 6.25 11.20
CA TYR A 110 -4.17 5.64 9.89
C TYR A 110 -3.25 6.24 8.86
N LYS A 111 -2.67 5.38 8.06
CA LYS A 111 -1.95 5.79 6.86
C LYS A 111 -2.35 4.93 5.68
N THR A 112 -2.53 5.57 4.54
CA THR A 112 -2.67 4.90 3.26
C THR A 112 -1.52 5.35 2.38
N ILE A 113 -0.63 4.42 2.09
CA ILE A 113 0.52 4.65 1.22
C ILE A 113 0.21 4.05 -0.13
N ILE A 114 0.29 4.86 -1.17
CA ILE A 114 0.12 4.44 -2.55
C ILE A 114 1.41 4.75 -3.29
N MET A 115 2.08 3.72 -3.77
CA MET A 115 3.27 3.87 -4.61
C MET A 115 2.91 3.56 -6.05
N VAL A 116 3.18 4.50 -6.94
CA VAL A 116 3.00 4.35 -8.39
C VAL A 116 4.38 4.28 -9.04
N ASN A 117 4.71 3.14 -9.64
CA ASN A 117 5.94 2.97 -10.41
C ASN A 117 5.62 2.84 -11.90
N GLY A 118 6.22 3.68 -12.72
CA GLY A 118 6.12 3.59 -14.17
C GLY A 118 7.31 2.84 -14.76
N TYR A 119 7.05 1.95 -15.71
CA TYR A 119 8.06 1.16 -16.40
C TYR A 119 7.94 1.33 -17.92
N ALA A 120 9.05 1.19 -18.61
CA ALA A 120 9.14 1.18 -20.07
C ALA A 120 9.92 -0.06 -20.52
N ASP A 121 9.77 -0.42 -21.80
CA ASP A 121 10.63 -1.41 -22.43
C ASP A 121 11.75 -0.74 -23.23
N MET A 122 12.55 -1.55 -23.92
CA MET A 122 13.70 -1.08 -24.68
C MET A 122 13.34 -0.65 -26.11
N GLN A 123 12.10 -0.24 -26.39
CA GLN A 123 11.73 0.26 -27.70
C GLN A 123 12.48 1.55 -28.05
N GLY A 124 12.90 1.65 -29.29
CA GLY A 124 13.54 2.83 -29.87
C GLY A 124 14.84 2.48 -30.62
N SER A 125 15.09 3.20 -31.69
CA SER A 125 16.28 3.03 -32.56
C SER A 125 17.47 3.90 -32.20
N MET A 126 17.44 4.55 -31.03
CA MET A 126 18.48 5.45 -30.57
C MET A 126 19.61 4.70 -29.90
N ASP A 127 20.74 5.39 -29.72
CA ASP A 127 21.79 4.91 -28.83
C ASP A 127 21.21 4.61 -27.42
N SER A 128 21.91 3.73 -26.70
CA SER A 128 21.36 3.18 -25.45
C SER A 128 21.17 4.23 -24.36
N GLU A 129 21.97 5.26 -24.30
CA GLU A 129 21.87 6.31 -23.26
C GLU A 129 20.69 7.24 -23.53
N THR A 130 20.54 7.72 -24.77
CA THR A 130 19.39 8.55 -25.16
C THR A 130 18.08 7.81 -25.00
N ARG A 131 18.04 6.52 -25.36
CA ARG A 131 16.87 5.66 -25.17
C ARG A 131 16.53 5.52 -23.71
N LYS A 132 17.47 5.16 -22.84
CA LYS A 132 17.27 5.01 -21.39
C LYS A 132 16.74 6.29 -20.76
N LYS A 133 17.32 7.44 -21.12
CA LYS A 133 16.86 8.74 -20.62
C LYS A 133 15.41 9.02 -21.02
N LYS A 134 15.07 8.85 -22.30
CA LYS A 134 13.69 9.06 -22.78
C LYS A 134 12.68 8.10 -22.15
N ASN A 135 13.04 6.82 -22.02
CA ASN A 135 12.19 5.82 -21.38
C ASN A 135 12.02 6.10 -19.88
N PHE A 136 13.05 6.59 -19.22
CA PHE A 136 12.95 7.04 -17.83
C PHE A 136 11.97 8.22 -17.71
N GLU A 137 12.17 9.28 -18.50
CA GLU A 137 11.30 10.46 -18.49
C GLU A 137 9.84 10.11 -18.82
N LEU A 138 9.60 9.23 -19.79
CA LEU A 138 8.25 8.78 -20.15
C LEU A 138 7.61 7.97 -19.00
N SER A 139 8.36 7.07 -18.40
CA SER A 139 7.88 6.25 -17.28
C SER A 139 7.55 7.11 -16.06
N GLU A 140 8.35 8.14 -15.79
CA GLU A 140 8.10 9.11 -14.72
C GLU A 140 6.83 9.92 -14.97
N LYS A 141 6.67 10.46 -16.18
CA LYS A 141 5.46 11.19 -16.56
C LYS A 141 4.19 10.35 -16.48
N ARG A 142 4.26 9.06 -16.85
CA ARG A 142 3.14 8.12 -16.72
C ARG A 142 2.81 7.81 -15.28
N ALA A 143 3.82 7.53 -14.45
CA ALA A 143 3.61 7.31 -13.03
C ALA A 143 2.98 8.54 -12.35
N LYS A 144 3.46 9.74 -12.70
CA LYS A 144 2.88 10.98 -12.22
C LYS A 144 1.43 11.18 -12.67
N ALA A 145 1.10 10.90 -13.91
CA ALA A 145 -0.28 11.04 -14.42
C ALA A 145 -1.25 10.11 -13.68
N VAL A 146 -0.82 8.89 -13.34
CA VAL A 146 -1.60 7.96 -12.51
C VAL A 146 -1.76 8.50 -11.08
N ALA A 147 -0.68 8.99 -10.48
CA ALA A 147 -0.71 9.56 -9.13
C ALA A 147 -1.62 10.81 -9.06
N ASP A 148 -1.55 11.69 -10.04
CA ASP A 148 -2.39 12.88 -10.12
C ASP A 148 -3.89 12.52 -10.25
N GLU A 149 -4.23 11.52 -11.07
CA GLU A 149 -5.61 11.02 -11.19
C GLU A 149 -6.10 10.36 -9.89
N LEU A 150 -5.25 9.59 -9.23
CA LEU A 150 -5.54 9.02 -7.91
C LEU A 150 -5.81 10.12 -6.87
N ASN A 151 -5.00 11.16 -6.84
CA ASN A 151 -5.21 12.31 -5.94
C ASN A 151 -6.58 12.97 -6.16
N ILE A 152 -6.97 13.14 -7.41
CA ILE A 152 -8.28 13.73 -7.76
C ILE A 152 -9.41 12.82 -7.26
N GLN A 153 -9.37 11.53 -7.60
CA GLN A 153 -10.46 10.61 -7.29
C GLN A 153 -10.54 10.23 -5.81
N LEU A 154 -9.42 10.22 -5.10
CA LEU A 154 -9.38 9.93 -3.65
C LEU A 154 -9.74 11.15 -2.79
N SER A 155 -9.82 12.36 -3.35
CA SER A 155 -10.09 13.58 -2.58
C SER A 155 -11.41 13.51 -1.79
N GLU A 156 -12.46 12.94 -2.37
CA GLU A 156 -13.75 12.77 -1.71
C GLU A 156 -13.70 11.74 -0.58
N LEU A 157 -12.98 10.63 -0.80
CA LEU A 157 -12.74 9.63 0.26
C LEU A 157 -11.91 10.20 1.40
N ALA A 158 -10.89 11.00 1.07
CA ALA A 158 -10.06 11.68 2.06
C ALA A 158 -10.90 12.57 2.97
N LYS A 159 -11.82 13.35 2.40
CA LYS A 159 -12.77 14.19 3.15
C LYS A 159 -13.76 13.35 3.97
N LYS A 160 -14.42 12.38 3.32
CA LYS A 160 -15.45 11.54 3.95
C LYS A 160 -14.93 10.80 5.18
N TYR A 161 -13.73 10.24 5.10
CA TYR A 161 -13.14 9.42 6.15
C TYR A 161 -12.11 10.15 7.00
N GLN A 162 -11.84 11.43 6.71
CA GLN A 162 -10.79 12.23 7.35
C GLN A 162 -9.43 11.53 7.32
N LEU A 163 -9.12 10.89 6.19
CA LEU A 163 -7.88 10.17 5.95
C LEU A 163 -6.94 11.00 5.10
N LYS A 164 -5.64 10.78 5.30
CA LYS A 164 -4.60 11.34 4.44
C LYS A 164 -3.99 10.22 3.59
N PHE A 165 -4.11 10.36 2.27
CA PHE A 165 -3.43 9.48 1.33
C PHE A 165 -2.03 10.03 1.04
N ASP A 166 -1.01 9.17 1.20
CA ASP A 166 0.37 9.47 0.85
C ASP A 166 0.64 8.80 -0.52
N ILE A 167 0.51 9.58 -1.57
CA ILE A 167 0.67 9.08 -2.95
C ILE A 167 2.02 9.50 -3.48
N GLN A 168 2.85 8.53 -3.82
CA GLN A 168 4.18 8.72 -4.35
C GLN A 168 4.27 8.13 -5.75
N SER A 169 5.00 8.79 -6.65
CA SER A 169 5.23 8.31 -8.01
C SER A 169 6.71 8.25 -8.33
N LYS A 170 7.13 7.23 -9.07
CA LYS A 170 8.51 7.06 -9.49
C LYS A 170 8.59 6.44 -10.88
N GLY A 171 9.38 7.05 -11.77
CA GLY A 171 9.81 6.42 -13.01
C GLY A 171 10.89 5.37 -12.71
N ARG A 172 10.77 4.22 -13.34
CA ARG A 172 11.73 3.10 -13.27
C ARG A 172 12.45 2.88 -14.61
N GLY A 173 12.06 3.60 -15.64
CA GLY A 173 12.66 3.44 -16.96
C GLY A 173 12.56 2.01 -17.46
N GLU A 174 13.69 1.44 -17.85
CA GLU A 174 13.81 0.10 -18.42
C GLU A 174 14.03 -1.02 -17.37
N GLU A 175 13.84 -0.75 -16.07
CA GLU A 175 13.84 -1.79 -15.04
C GLU A 175 12.76 -2.84 -15.31
N LEU A 176 12.94 -4.05 -14.81
CA LEU A 176 11.91 -5.08 -14.90
C LEU A 176 10.82 -4.83 -13.86
N PRO A 177 9.54 -4.79 -14.26
CA PRO A 177 8.45 -4.50 -13.32
C PRO A 177 8.17 -5.64 -12.33
N TYR A 178 8.57 -6.87 -12.66
CA TYR A 178 8.45 -8.07 -11.82
C TYR A 178 9.33 -9.19 -12.38
N GLU A 179 9.57 -10.20 -11.58
CA GLU A 179 10.32 -11.38 -12.00
C GLU A 179 9.61 -12.12 -13.15
N ASN A 180 10.39 -12.72 -14.03
CA ASN A 180 9.90 -13.51 -15.16
C ASN A 180 8.96 -12.77 -16.12
N VAL A 181 9.07 -11.44 -16.20
CA VAL A 181 8.31 -10.68 -17.19
C VAL A 181 8.68 -11.12 -18.62
N ALA A 182 7.67 -11.42 -19.43
CA ALA A 182 7.87 -11.79 -20.83
C ALA A 182 8.48 -10.62 -21.61
N THR A 183 9.57 -10.90 -22.33
CA THR A 183 10.26 -9.90 -23.14
C THR A 183 10.84 -10.56 -24.40
N SER A 184 10.94 -9.81 -25.48
CA SER A 184 11.65 -10.24 -26.68
C SER A 184 13.17 -10.21 -26.48
N LYS A 185 13.93 -10.81 -27.40
CA LYS A 185 15.40 -10.74 -27.40
C LYS A 185 15.94 -9.29 -27.43
N LYS A 186 15.15 -8.35 -27.97
CA LYS A 186 15.47 -6.91 -28.01
C LYS A 186 15.06 -6.16 -26.75
N GLY A 187 14.51 -6.84 -25.76
CA GLY A 187 14.01 -6.20 -24.52
C GLY A 187 12.68 -5.48 -24.69
N GLU A 188 11.96 -5.71 -25.80
CA GLU A 188 10.67 -5.11 -26.08
C GLU A 188 9.54 -6.00 -25.56
N SER A 189 8.61 -5.45 -24.84
CA SER A 189 7.43 -6.19 -24.35
C SER A 189 6.35 -5.27 -23.82
N ALA A 190 5.11 -5.51 -24.24
CA ALA A 190 3.94 -4.85 -23.64
C ALA A 190 3.85 -5.10 -22.13
N ALA A 191 4.28 -6.28 -21.66
CA ALA A 191 4.31 -6.63 -20.25
C ALA A 191 5.30 -5.77 -19.43
N ARG A 192 6.31 -5.18 -20.07
CA ARG A 192 7.25 -4.24 -19.45
C ARG A 192 6.74 -2.80 -19.44
N ARG A 193 5.87 -2.43 -20.37
CA ARG A 193 5.28 -1.09 -20.49
C ARG A 193 4.06 -0.96 -19.59
N ILE A 194 4.28 -0.85 -18.31
CA ILE A 194 3.21 -0.77 -17.31
C ILE A 194 3.43 0.36 -16.32
N SER A 195 2.35 0.77 -15.68
CA SER A 195 2.39 1.49 -14.40
C SER A 195 1.84 0.58 -13.32
N SER A 196 2.66 0.27 -12.31
CA SER A 196 2.23 -0.53 -11.17
C SER A 196 1.78 0.36 -10.03
N ILE A 197 0.71 -0.02 -9.37
CA ILE A 197 0.17 0.68 -8.21
C ILE A 197 0.19 -0.30 -7.05
N SER A 198 0.98 0.00 -6.03
CA SER A 198 1.02 -0.73 -4.77
C SER A 198 0.28 0.07 -3.72
N LEU A 199 -0.61 -0.60 -3.01
CA LEU A 199 -1.47 0.00 -2.00
C LEU A 199 -1.23 -0.68 -0.66
N VAL A 200 -0.97 0.11 0.37
CA VAL A 200 -0.90 -0.35 1.75
C VAL A 200 -1.79 0.54 2.60
N VAL A 201 -2.86 -0.05 3.15
CA VAL A 201 -3.82 0.63 4.03
C VAL A 201 -3.76 -0.01 5.40
N GLY A 202 -3.62 0.79 6.45
CA GLY A 202 -3.68 0.29 7.81
C GLY A 202 -3.16 1.26 8.86
N PRO A 203 -3.13 0.82 10.11
CA PRO A 203 -2.53 1.57 11.20
C PRO A 203 -1.05 1.85 10.92
N LYS A 204 -0.62 3.05 11.21
CA LYS A 204 0.76 3.49 10.97
C LYS A 204 1.80 2.52 11.56
N ILE A 205 1.53 1.99 12.75
CA ILE A 205 2.45 1.08 13.46
C ILE A 205 2.67 -0.25 12.70
N LEU A 206 1.70 -0.73 11.92
CA LEU A 206 1.85 -1.96 11.13
C LEU A 206 2.49 -1.72 9.76
N LEU A 207 2.58 -0.46 9.32
CA LEU A 207 3.10 -0.10 7.99
C LEU A 207 4.60 0.21 8.00
N PHE A 208 5.20 0.48 9.16
CA PHE A 208 6.56 1.00 9.32
C PHE A 208 7.44 0.15 10.24
N ASN A 209 7.09 -1.09 10.51
CA ASN A 209 8.02 -2.04 11.13
C ASN A 209 8.93 -2.60 10.02
N ASP A 210 9.92 -1.82 9.65
CA ASP A 210 11.14 -2.27 8.99
C ASP A 210 12.24 -2.51 10.03
#